data_8e582bf01a9731d1ebbb0308f209df2d
#
_entry.id   8e582bf01a9731d1ebbb0308f209df2d
#
_cell.length_a   1.000
_cell.length_b   1.000
_cell.length_c   1.000
_cell.angle_alpha   90.00
_cell.angle_beta   90.00
_cell.angle_gamma   90.00
#
_symmetry.space_group_name_H-M   'P 1'
#
loop_
_entity.id
_entity.type
_entity.pdbx_description
1 polymer ?
#
loop_
_entity_poly.entity_id
_entity_poly.type
_entity_poly.pdbx_seq_one_letter_code
_entity_poly.pdbx_strand_id
1 'polypeptide(L)'
;MKIAVLYICIGKYTVLWPEFYDSSRKYFFKKSQVHYFVFTDSDDFINSLYNELDVTCVKTKNYGWPGNTLFRFEMFLKIKSCLEQFDTIFFFNANTLFLSEINEDILPKSGELVVVEHFAIRNIDPILFEYDRNRRSTAYIPYGKEGSHYVQAGVIGGDAGTFLQMSQECAKNINEDVKNHVIARWHDESHLNKYFLGGAGSTDYYLQYIFGQRCYLIKKVK
;
A
#
# COMPACT_ATOMS: atom_id res chain seq x y z
N MET A 1 7.60 12.64 15.41
CA MET A 1 7.65 12.05 14.07
C MET A 1 6.39 12.44 13.30
N LYS A 2 6.52 12.75 12.03
CA LYS A 2 5.40 13.06 11.12
C LYS A 2 5.11 11.86 10.24
N ILE A 3 3.90 11.35 10.29
CA ILE A 3 3.49 10.14 9.55
C ILE A 3 2.39 10.51 8.56
N ALA A 4 2.58 10.19 7.28
CA ALA A 4 1.53 10.23 6.28
C ALA A 4 0.84 8.87 6.18
N VAL A 5 -0.48 8.86 6.24
CA VAL A 5 -1.32 7.69 5.97
C VAL A 5 -2.02 7.89 4.64
N LEU A 6 -1.79 7.01 3.69
CA LEU A 6 -2.44 7.00 2.39
C LEU A 6 -3.62 6.04 2.41
N TYR A 7 -4.78 6.51 1.98
CA TYR A 7 -6.02 5.74 1.99
C TYR A 7 -6.80 5.97 0.70
N ILE A 8 -7.06 4.91 -0.06
CA ILE A 8 -7.82 4.98 -1.31
C ILE A 8 -9.27 4.57 -1.03
N CYS A 9 -10.18 5.52 -1.23
CA CYS A 9 -11.57 5.44 -0.82
C CYS A 9 -12.49 5.87 -2.00
N ILE A 10 -12.61 5.01 -3.01
CA ILE A 10 -13.31 5.27 -4.27
C ILE A 10 -14.66 4.55 -4.31
N GLY A 11 -15.70 5.24 -4.75
CA GLY A 11 -17.05 4.72 -4.89
C GLY A 11 -17.60 4.22 -3.54
N LYS A 12 -18.11 3.00 -3.49
CA LYS A 12 -18.72 2.42 -2.27
C LYS A 12 -17.78 2.24 -1.09
N TYR A 13 -16.47 2.35 -1.28
CA TYR A 13 -15.50 2.20 -0.20
C TYR A 13 -15.50 3.37 0.78
N THR A 14 -16.14 4.50 0.45
CA THR A 14 -16.31 5.64 1.36
C THR A 14 -17.00 5.27 2.67
N VAL A 15 -17.86 4.25 2.67
CA VAL A 15 -18.55 3.75 3.87
C VAL A 15 -17.63 3.12 4.91
N LEU A 16 -16.39 2.77 4.54
CA LEU A 16 -15.41 2.16 5.45
C LEU A 16 -14.55 3.20 6.17
N TRP A 17 -14.54 4.44 5.70
CA TRP A 17 -13.70 5.49 6.26
C TRP A 17 -13.92 5.73 7.76
N PRO A 18 -15.16 5.88 8.26
CA PRO A 18 -15.35 6.20 9.68
C PRO A 18 -14.69 5.17 10.61
N GLU A 19 -14.93 3.88 10.36
CA GLU A 19 -14.35 2.81 11.20
C GLU A 19 -12.82 2.73 11.06
N PHE A 20 -12.28 2.94 9.85
CA PHE A 20 -10.84 3.01 9.65
C PHE A 20 -10.23 4.19 10.43
N TYR A 21 -10.78 5.39 10.26
CA TYR A 21 -10.27 6.61 10.86
C TYR A 21 -10.34 6.57 12.38
N ASP A 22 -11.48 6.17 12.95
CA ASP A 22 -11.66 6.05 14.39
C ASP A 22 -10.72 5.02 15.01
N SER A 23 -10.59 3.84 14.39
CA SER A 23 -9.67 2.81 14.87
C SER A 23 -8.20 3.22 14.72
N SER A 24 -7.84 3.92 13.65
CA SER A 24 -6.51 4.46 13.44
C SER A 24 -6.15 5.49 14.52
N ARG A 25 -6.99 6.49 14.74
CA ARG A 25 -6.78 7.51 15.81
C ARG A 25 -6.66 6.88 17.18
N LYS A 26 -7.37 5.80 17.44
CA LYS A 26 -7.33 5.10 18.73
C LYS A 26 -6.05 4.28 18.93
N TYR A 27 -5.48 3.72 17.87
CA TYR A 27 -4.47 2.67 18.00
C TYR A 27 -3.17 2.92 17.24
N PHE A 28 -3.16 3.78 16.21
CA PHE A 28 -2.02 3.93 15.32
C PHE A 28 -1.18 5.15 15.73
N PHE A 29 0.07 4.92 16.14
CA PHE A 29 1.08 5.95 16.46
C PHE A 29 0.58 7.15 17.28
N LYS A 30 -0.11 6.90 18.38
CA LYS A 30 -0.77 7.92 19.21
C LYS A 30 0.13 9.07 19.69
N LYS A 31 1.45 8.87 19.72
CA LYS A 31 2.44 9.87 20.13
C LYS A 31 3.07 10.64 18.98
N SER A 32 2.65 10.38 17.75
CA SER A 32 3.18 11.01 16.53
C SER A 32 2.12 11.92 15.88
N GLN A 33 2.58 12.81 15.01
CA GLN A 33 1.69 13.59 14.16
C GLN A 33 1.30 12.73 12.95
N VAL A 34 0.09 12.21 12.95
CA VAL A 34 -0.46 11.44 11.84
C VAL A 34 -1.33 12.34 10.97
N HIS A 35 -1.11 12.31 9.66
CA HIS A 35 -1.91 13.03 8.68
C HIS A 35 -2.39 12.07 7.60
N TYR A 36 -3.67 12.16 7.25
CA TYR A 36 -4.33 11.24 6.32
C TYR A 36 -4.52 11.89 4.96
N PHE A 37 -4.03 11.26 3.91
CA PHE A 37 -4.29 11.62 2.52
C PHE A 37 -5.32 10.64 1.94
N VAL A 38 -6.52 11.13 1.72
CA VAL A 38 -7.67 10.32 1.30
C VAL A 38 -7.95 10.54 -0.18
N PHE A 39 -7.65 9.55 -0.99
CA PHE A 39 -7.89 9.57 -2.44
C PHE A 39 -9.32 9.12 -2.72
N THR A 40 -10.15 10.00 -3.28
CA THR A 40 -11.57 9.73 -3.52
C THR A 40 -12.09 10.37 -4.79
N ASP A 41 -13.16 9.78 -5.34
CA ASP A 41 -13.90 10.30 -6.50
C ASP A 41 -15.18 11.08 -6.12
N SER A 42 -15.53 11.11 -4.82
CA SER A 42 -16.78 11.69 -4.33
C SER A 42 -16.59 13.11 -3.77
N ASP A 43 -17.26 14.10 -4.36
CA ASP A 43 -17.26 15.48 -3.86
C ASP A 43 -18.03 15.60 -2.54
N ASP A 44 -19.15 14.88 -2.38
CA ASP A 44 -19.90 14.86 -1.13
C ASP A 44 -19.06 14.33 0.02
N PHE A 45 -18.27 13.30 -0.24
CA PHE A 45 -17.38 12.74 0.76
C PHE A 45 -16.24 13.71 1.11
N ILE A 46 -15.66 14.41 0.13
CA ILE A 46 -14.66 15.46 0.37
C ILE A 46 -15.26 16.54 1.27
N ASN A 47 -16.46 17.01 0.96
CA ASN A 47 -17.14 18.04 1.74
C ASN A 47 -17.43 17.58 3.18
N SER A 48 -17.75 16.31 3.38
CA SER A 48 -17.99 15.76 4.73
C SER A 48 -16.75 15.74 5.63
N LEU A 49 -15.54 15.77 5.06
CA LEU A 49 -14.26 15.76 5.77
C LEU A 49 -13.61 17.15 5.89
N TYR A 50 -14.28 18.20 5.44
CA TYR A 50 -13.70 19.55 5.38
C TYR A 50 -13.20 20.08 6.74
N ASN A 51 -13.83 19.69 7.84
CA ASN A 51 -13.47 20.14 9.18
C ASN A 51 -12.41 19.28 9.90
N GLU A 52 -11.98 18.16 9.28
CA GLU A 52 -10.95 17.31 9.86
C GLU A 52 -9.56 17.88 9.56
N LEU A 53 -8.89 18.43 10.58
CA LEU A 53 -7.61 19.15 10.43
C LEU A 53 -6.44 18.25 10.05
N ASP A 54 -6.51 16.97 10.34
CA ASP A 54 -5.50 15.96 10.06
C ASP A 54 -5.81 15.14 8.79
N VAL A 55 -6.78 15.60 7.96
CA VAL A 55 -7.19 14.94 6.72
C VAL A 55 -7.03 15.88 5.53
N THR A 56 -6.40 15.39 4.48
CA THR A 56 -6.36 16.05 3.17
C THR A 56 -6.99 15.13 2.12
N CYS A 57 -8.10 15.55 1.55
CA CYS A 57 -8.71 14.83 0.45
C CYS A 57 -8.02 15.12 -0.87
N VAL A 58 -7.69 14.08 -1.61
CA VAL A 58 -7.10 14.13 -2.94
C VAL A 58 -8.12 13.63 -3.96
N LYS A 59 -8.71 14.56 -4.72
CA LYS A 59 -9.66 14.19 -5.78
C LYS A 59 -8.96 13.30 -6.80
N THR A 60 -9.52 12.11 -7.06
CA THR A 60 -8.97 11.18 -8.04
C THR A 60 -10.07 10.62 -8.95
N LYS A 61 -9.66 10.09 -10.09
CA LYS A 61 -10.57 9.42 -11.01
C LYS A 61 -10.88 8.02 -10.53
N ASN A 62 -12.13 7.59 -10.70
CA ASN A 62 -12.50 6.20 -10.59
C ASN A 62 -12.11 5.43 -11.86
N TYR A 63 -11.11 4.58 -11.76
CA TYR A 63 -10.64 3.75 -12.88
C TYR A 63 -11.38 2.40 -12.97
N GLY A 64 -12.30 2.14 -12.02
CA GLY A 64 -12.92 0.84 -11.91
C GLY A 64 -11.95 -0.26 -11.45
N TRP A 65 -12.42 -1.52 -11.44
CA TRP A 65 -11.57 -2.66 -11.19
C TRP A 65 -10.96 -3.16 -12.51
N PRO A 66 -9.65 -3.50 -12.58
CA PRO A 66 -8.64 -3.42 -11.53
C PRO A 66 -7.92 -2.06 -11.42
N GLY A 67 -8.33 -1.05 -12.18
CA GLY A 67 -7.60 0.20 -12.32
C GLY A 67 -7.36 0.95 -10.99
N ASN A 68 -8.32 0.90 -10.06
CA ASN A 68 -8.18 1.56 -8.75
C ASN A 68 -7.07 0.95 -7.88
N THR A 69 -6.74 -0.33 -8.06
CA THR A 69 -5.58 -0.98 -7.43
C THR A 69 -4.33 -0.82 -8.28
N LEU A 70 -4.43 -1.08 -9.57
CA LEU A 70 -3.30 -1.03 -10.51
C LEU A 70 -2.57 0.32 -10.48
N PHE A 71 -3.31 1.45 -10.47
CA PHE A 71 -2.74 2.78 -10.54
C PHE A 71 -2.50 3.45 -9.18
N ARG A 72 -2.52 2.69 -8.05
CA ARG A 72 -2.34 3.28 -6.72
C ARG A 72 -1.02 4.02 -6.54
N PHE A 73 0.07 3.48 -7.03
CA PHE A 73 1.39 4.12 -6.92
C PHE A 73 1.44 5.45 -7.69
N GLU A 74 0.80 5.50 -8.86
CA GLU A 74 0.65 6.76 -9.60
C GLU A 74 -0.20 7.79 -8.84
N MET A 75 -1.27 7.34 -8.15
CA MET A 75 -2.07 8.22 -7.30
C MET A 75 -1.21 8.82 -6.17
N PHE A 76 -0.37 8.03 -5.51
CA PHE A 76 0.53 8.51 -4.46
C PHE A 76 1.51 9.55 -4.99
N LEU A 77 2.07 9.33 -6.16
CA LEU A 77 3.03 10.23 -6.77
C LEU A 77 2.45 11.59 -7.19
N LYS A 78 1.12 11.71 -7.35
CA LYS A 78 0.47 13.01 -7.61
C LYS A 78 0.69 14.02 -6.49
N ILE A 79 0.90 13.55 -5.27
CA ILE A 79 1.15 14.40 -4.10
C ILE A 79 2.56 14.21 -3.54
N LYS A 80 3.51 13.78 -4.36
CA LYS A 80 4.89 13.46 -3.96
C LYS A 80 5.52 14.59 -3.14
N SER A 81 5.42 15.84 -3.61
CA SER A 81 5.98 17.01 -2.92
C SER A 81 5.40 17.27 -1.52
N CYS A 82 4.15 16.86 -1.29
CA CYS A 82 3.57 16.89 0.05
C CYS A 82 4.12 15.74 0.90
N LEU A 83 4.23 14.55 0.33
CA LEU A 83 4.70 13.35 1.04
C LEU A 83 6.17 13.42 1.45
N GLU A 84 7.01 14.12 0.68
CA GLU A 84 8.42 14.36 1.01
C GLU A 84 8.63 15.17 2.32
N GLN A 85 7.57 15.76 2.87
CA GLN A 85 7.63 16.52 4.13
C GLN A 85 7.39 15.66 5.38
N PHE A 86 7.13 14.36 5.20
CA PHE A 86 6.89 13.39 6.26
C PHE A 86 8.12 12.52 6.49
N ASP A 87 8.27 12.04 7.73
CA ASP A 87 9.35 11.11 8.07
C ASP A 87 9.03 9.70 7.57
N THR A 88 7.76 9.32 7.64
CA THR A 88 7.28 7.98 7.35
C THR A 88 5.95 8.03 6.59
N ILE A 89 5.77 7.11 5.65
CA ILE A 89 4.53 6.95 4.90
C ILE A 89 4.01 5.54 5.13
N PHE A 90 2.70 5.43 5.37
CA PHE A 90 1.98 4.16 5.38
C PHE A 90 0.81 4.20 4.40
N PHE A 91 0.61 3.12 3.69
CA PHE A 91 -0.60 2.85 2.93
C PHE A 91 -1.36 1.68 3.57
N PHE A 92 -2.67 1.84 3.68
CA PHE A 92 -3.59 0.78 4.11
C PHE A 92 -4.74 0.64 3.13
N ASN A 93 -5.13 -0.60 2.84
CA ASN A 93 -6.37 -0.86 2.12
C ASN A 93 -7.58 -0.34 2.88
N ALA A 94 -8.61 0.11 2.15
CA ALA A 94 -9.81 0.71 2.72
C ALA A 94 -10.55 -0.19 3.72
N ASN A 95 -10.42 -1.49 3.59
CA ASN A 95 -11.06 -2.49 4.45
C ASN A 95 -10.20 -2.91 5.66
N THR A 96 -9.30 -2.03 6.12
CA THR A 96 -8.43 -2.25 7.28
C THR A 96 -9.05 -1.66 8.55
N LEU A 97 -8.96 -2.38 9.67
CA LEU A 97 -9.26 -1.89 11.01
C LEU A 97 -8.07 -2.14 11.93
N PHE A 98 -7.80 -1.17 12.79
CA PHE A 98 -6.79 -1.30 13.85
C PHE A 98 -7.45 -1.86 15.11
N LEU A 99 -6.93 -2.97 15.63
CA LEU A 99 -7.52 -3.66 16.80
C LEU A 99 -6.69 -3.49 18.07
N SER A 100 -5.44 -3.11 17.94
CA SER A 100 -4.51 -2.91 19.05
C SER A 100 -3.50 -1.82 18.72
N GLU A 101 -2.79 -1.36 19.76
CA GLU A 101 -1.82 -0.28 19.63
C GLU A 101 -0.67 -0.64 18.70
N ILE A 102 -0.35 0.27 17.78
CA ILE A 102 0.78 0.23 16.86
C ILE A 102 1.68 1.42 17.18
N ASN A 103 2.93 1.16 17.45
CA ASN A 103 3.95 2.12 17.85
C ASN A 103 5.18 2.03 16.96
N GLU A 104 6.25 2.72 17.36
CA GLU A 104 7.53 2.77 16.66
C GLU A 104 8.22 1.41 16.50
N ASP A 105 7.82 0.38 17.24
CA ASP A 105 8.35 -0.98 17.16
C ASP A 105 8.09 -1.69 15.82
N ILE A 106 7.16 -1.16 15.01
CA ILE A 106 6.94 -1.66 13.65
C ILE A 106 7.78 -0.95 12.59
N LEU A 107 8.47 0.12 12.96
CA LEU A 107 9.25 0.89 11.98
C LEU A 107 10.48 0.11 11.53
N PRO A 108 10.73 0.03 10.23
CA PRO A 108 11.97 -0.55 9.71
C PRO A 108 13.13 0.40 9.96
N LYS A 109 14.33 -0.07 9.69
CA LYS A 109 15.51 0.80 9.64
C LYS A 109 15.38 1.78 8.46
N SER A 110 16.16 2.85 8.51
CA SER A 110 16.25 3.78 7.38
C SER A 110 16.65 3.03 6.10
N GLY A 111 15.92 3.29 5.02
CA GLY A 111 16.11 2.62 3.74
C GLY A 111 15.33 1.30 3.58
N GLU A 112 14.62 0.85 4.61
CA GLU A 112 13.79 -0.35 4.55
C GLU A 112 12.29 -0.01 4.46
N LEU A 113 11.49 -0.98 4.04
CA LEU A 113 10.03 -0.91 4.02
C LEU A 113 9.41 -1.98 4.92
N VAL A 114 8.32 -1.62 5.59
CA VAL A 114 7.39 -2.55 6.21
C VAL A 114 6.41 -3.04 5.18
N VAL A 115 6.33 -4.33 5.01
CA VAL A 115 5.31 -5.00 4.20
C VAL A 115 4.74 -6.19 4.96
N VAL A 116 3.62 -6.70 4.51
CA VAL A 116 2.95 -7.82 5.16
C VAL A 116 3.00 -9.05 4.25
N GLU A 117 3.48 -10.15 4.79
CA GLU A 117 3.46 -11.43 4.12
C GLU A 117 2.01 -11.90 3.88
N HIS A 118 1.73 -12.45 2.72
CA HIS A 118 0.40 -12.90 2.37
C HIS A 118 0.01 -14.15 3.18
N PHE A 119 -0.89 -13.99 4.13
CA PHE A 119 -1.22 -14.99 5.16
C PHE A 119 -1.69 -16.34 4.60
N ALA A 120 -2.40 -16.35 3.46
CA ALA A 120 -2.97 -17.57 2.88
C ALA A 120 -1.93 -18.46 2.21
N ILE A 121 -0.76 -17.92 1.85
CA ILE A 121 0.26 -18.63 1.07
C ILE A 121 1.64 -18.65 1.71
N ARG A 122 1.79 -18.11 2.92
CA ARG A 122 3.07 -18.01 3.63
C ARG A 122 3.75 -19.34 3.99
N ASN A 123 2.98 -20.43 4.11
CA ASN A 123 3.47 -21.73 4.53
C ASN A 123 3.48 -22.77 3.40
N ILE A 124 3.41 -22.32 2.14
CA ILE A 124 3.47 -23.21 0.98
C ILE A 124 4.84 -23.10 0.32
N ASP A 125 5.17 -24.09 -0.51
CA ASP A 125 6.39 -24.05 -1.31
C ASP A 125 6.43 -22.77 -2.17
N PRO A 126 7.51 -21.98 -2.13
CA PRO A 126 7.65 -20.75 -2.91
C PRO A 126 7.40 -20.90 -4.42
N ILE A 127 7.61 -22.09 -4.98
CA ILE A 127 7.31 -22.37 -6.40
C ILE A 127 5.81 -22.19 -6.71
N LEU A 128 4.95 -22.34 -5.70
CA LEU A 128 3.50 -22.19 -5.79
C LEU A 128 3.02 -20.75 -5.51
N PHE A 129 3.93 -19.82 -5.23
CA PHE A 129 3.56 -18.43 -5.06
C PHE A 129 2.95 -17.85 -6.32
N GLU A 130 1.95 -17.03 -6.12
CA GLU A 130 1.11 -16.45 -7.18
C GLU A 130 1.82 -15.34 -7.99
N TYR A 131 3.13 -15.48 -8.21
CA TYR A 131 3.92 -14.54 -9.01
C TYR A 131 3.43 -14.44 -10.45
N ASP A 132 3.66 -13.27 -11.07
CA ASP A 132 3.40 -13.13 -12.50
C ASP A 132 4.41 -13.96 -13.31
N ARG A 133 3.88 -14.87 -14.11
CA ARG A 133 4.67 -15.77 -14.98
C ARG A 133 4.57 -15.37 -16.47
N ASN A 134 3.93 -14.23 -16.76
CA ASN A 134 3.86 -13.71 -18.12
C ASN A 134 5.16 -12.99 -18.49
N ARG A 135 5.92 -13.55 -19.41
CA ARG A 135 7.20 -12.99 -19.88
C ARG A 135 7.08 -11.60 -20.53
N ARG A 136 5.87 -11.17 -20.90
CA ARG A 136 5.62 -9.85 -21.46
C ARG A 136 5.42 -8.79 -20.39
N SER A 137 5.19 -9.19 -19.14
CA SER A 137 5.03 -8.28 -18.02
C SER A 137 6.37 -7.91 -17.41
N THR A 138 6.53 -6.66 -17.03
CA THR A 138 7.67 -6.18 -16.24
C THR A 138 7.68 -6.78 -14.83
N ALA A 139 6.52 -7.27 -14.34
CA ALA A 139 6.40 -8.01 -13.09
C ALA A 139 6.80 -9.51 -13.21
N TYR A 140 7.25 -9.96 -14.37
CA TYR A 140 7.62 -11.35 -14.59
C TYR A 140 8.69 -11.85 -13.61
N ILE A 141 8.40 -12.98 -12.96
CA ILE A 141 9.34 -13.73 -12.12
C ILE A 141 9.42 -15.16 -12.67
N PRO A 142 10.58 -15.61 -13.17
CA PRO A 142 10.72 -16.97 -13.71
C PRO A 142 10.67 -18.03 -12.59
N TYR A 143 10.28 -19.26 -12.95
CA TYR A 143 10.42 -20.40 -12.07
C TYR A 143 11.88 -20.61 -11.65
N GLY A 144 12.11 -20.99 -10.41
CA GLY A 144 13.45 -21.14 -9.82
C GLY A 144 14.11 -19.81 -9.41
N LYS A 145 13.36 -18.72 -9.42
CA LYS A 145 13.77 -17.38 -8.92
C LYS A 145 12.77 -16.83 -7.90
N GLU A 146 12.03 -17.70 -7.26
CA GLU A 146 11.12 -17.35 -6.17
C GLU A 146 11.90 -16.83 -4.96
N GLY A 147 11.32 -15.85 -4.27
CA GLY A 147 11.77 -15.45 -2.94
C GLY A 147 11.25 -16.40 -1.88
N SER A 148 11.72 -16.22 -0.64
CA SER A 148 11.22 -16.97 0.52
C SER A 148 9.86 -16.48 1.01
N HIS A 149 9.40 -15.31 0.57
CA HIS A 149 8.18 -14.68 1.02
C HIS A 149 7.39 -14.09 -0.15
N TYR A 150 6.07 -14.10 0.00
CA TYR A 150 5.16 -13.42 -0.91
C TYR A 150 4.43 -12.30 -0.15
N VAL A 151 4.55 -11.08 -0.63
CA VAL A 151 3.99 -9.91 0.05
C VAL A 151 2.63 -9.53 -0.53
N GLN A 152 1.71 -9.14 0.34
CA GLN A 152 0.44 -8.56 -0.08
C GLN A 152 0.54 -7.04 -0.20
N ALA A 153 -0.19 -6.45 -1.12
CA ALA A 153 -0.19 -5.00 -1.33
C ALA A 153 -1.20 -4.24 -0.44
N GLY A 154 -1.73 -4.87 0.60
CA GLY A 154 -2.76 -4.28 1.47
C GLY A 154 -2.22 -3.34 2.54
N VAL A 155 -0.96 -3.50 2.92
CA VAL A 155 -0.24 -2.63 3.85
C VAL A 155 1.20 -2.49 3.39
N ILE A 156 1.65 -1.25 3.25
CA ILE A 156 3.02 -0.90 2.89
C ILE A 156 3.38 0.33 3.71
N GLY A 157 4.56 0.33 4.34
CA GLY A 157 5.00 1.51 5.10
C GLY A 157 6.51 1.60 5.19
N GLY A 158 6.99 2.72 5.74
CA GLY A 158 8.40 2.93 5.99
C GLY A 158 8.87 4.35 5.74
N ASP A 159 10.18 4.53 5.66
CA ASP A 159 10.83 5.79 5.33
C ASP A 159 10.21 6.43 4.08
N ALA A 160 9.95 7.75 4.15
CA ALA A 160 9.23 8.44 3.07
C ALA A 160 9.99 8.39 1.74
N GLY A 161 11.31 8.56 1.76
CA GLY A 161 12.14 8.49 0.56
C GLY A 161 12.09 7.11 -0.09
N THR A 162 12.24 6.07 0.72
CA THR A 162 12.19 4.66 0.28
C THR A 162 10.81 4.28 -0.26
N PHE A 163 9.74 4.70 0.42
CA PHE A 163 8.37 4.48 -0.05
C PHE A 163 8.10 5.15 -1.41
N LEU A 164 8.55 6.39 -1.57
CA LEU A 164 8.40 7.13 -2.83
C LEU A 164 9.23 6.52 -3.97
N GLN A 165 10.44 6.05 -3.68
CA GLN A 165 11.28 5.35 -4.66
C GLN A 165 10.62 4.05 -5.14
N MET A 166 10.12 3.23 -4.22
CA MET A 166 9.34 2.02 -4.54
C MET A 166 8.12 2.36 -5.39
N SER A 167 7.37 3.41 -5.00
CA SER A 167 6.19 3.84 -5.75
C SER A 167 6.53 4.29 -7.17
N GLN A 168 7.65 4.99 -7.37
CA GLN A 168 8.12 5.41 -8.70
C GLN A 168 8.47 4.21 -9.59
N GLU A 169 9.19 3.23 -9.03
CA GLU A 169 9.58 2.03 -9.79
C GLU A 169 8.35 1.20 -10.17
N CYS A 170 7.45 0.94 -9.22
CA CYS A 170 6.22 0.21 -9.50
C CYS A 170 5.32 0.94 -10.51
N ALA A 171 5.12 2.25 -10.36
CA ALA A 171 4.32 3.04 -11.31
C ALA A 171 4.92 3.02 -12.72
N LYS A 172 6.25 3.17 -12.85
CA LYS A 172 6.95 3.09 -14.14
C LYS A 172 6.71 1.75 -14.81
N ASN A 173 6.88 0.65 -14.09
CA ASN A 173 6.74 -0.70 -14.60
C ASN A 173 5.28 -1.02 -14.99
N ILE A 174 4.31 -0.60 -14.17
CA ILE A 174 2.88 -0.71 -14.49
C ILE A 174 2.55 0.06 -15.78
N ASN A 175 3.03 1.29 -15.91
CA ASN A 175 2.77 2.09 -17.11
C ASN A 175 3.41 1.51 -18.36
N GLU A 176 4.56 0.86 -18.24
CA GLU A 176 5.17 0.12 -19.34
C GLU A 176 4.31 -1.07 -19.78
N ASP A 177 3.86 -1.87 -18.82
CA ASP A 177 2.96 -2.99 -19.09
C ASP A 177 1.66 -2.52 -19.77
N VAL A 178 1.03 -1.49 -19.25
CA VAL A 178 -0.22 -0.92 -19.83
C VAL A 178 -0.01 -0.44 -21.27
N LYS A 179 1.11 0.23 -21.57
CA LYS A 179 1.47 0.62 -22.96
C LYS A 179 1.59 -0.58 -23.89
N ASN A 180 2.04 -1.72 -23.38
CA ASN A 180 2.20 -2.96 -24.09
C ASN A 180 0.95 -3.87 -24.07
N HIS A 181 -0.20 -3.34 -23.60
CA HIS A 181 -1.45 -4.07 -23.41
C HIS A 181 -1.30 -5.31 -22.52
N VAL A 182 -0.50 -5.19 -21.47
CA VAL A 182 -0.28 -6.21 -20.46
C VAL A 182 -0.82 -5.72 -19.13
N ILE A 183 -1.50 -6.58 -18.40
CA ILE A 183 -1.87 -6.39 -17.00
C ILE A 183 -1.31 -7.57 -16.23
N ALA A 184 -0.49 -7.30 -15.23
CA ALA A 184 0.08 -8.31 -14.38
C ALA A 184 -1.00 -9.08 -13.60
N ARG A 185 -0.75 -10.35 -13.26
CA ARG A 185 -1.71 -11.29 -12.66
C ARG A 185 -2.48 -10.71 -11.46
N TRP A 186 -1.77 -10.12 -10.52
CA TRP A 186 -2.31 -9.47 -9.33
C TRP A 186 -2.03 -7.97 -9.31
N HIS A 187 -2.09 -7.37 -10.51
CA HIS A 187 -2.02 -5.93 -10.72
C HIS A 187 -0.78 -5.30 -10.03
N ASP A 188 -0.99 -4.36 -9.14
CA ASP A 188 0.03 -3.69 -8.35
C ASP A 188 0.81 -4.63 -7.42
N GLU A 189 0.17 -5.66 -6.86
CA GLU A 189 0.82 -6.63 -5.97
C GLU A 189 1.89 -7.47 -6.70
N SER A 190 1.66 -7.80 -7.98
CA SER A 190 2.68 -8.48 -8.79
C SER A 190 3.92 -7.62 -9.00
N HIS A 191 3.75 -6.32 -9.24
CA HIS A 191 4.86 -5.38 -9.38
C HIS A 191 5.58 -5.15 -8.05
N LEU A 192 4.84 -5.10 -6.94
CA LEU A 192 5.40 -4.98 -5.60
C LEU A 192 6.29 -6.20 -5.27
N ASN A 193 5.79 -7.42 -5.52
CA ASN A 193 6.57 -8.64 -5.34
C ASN A 193 7.82 -8.66 -6.23
N LYS A 194 7.71 -8.19 -7.47
CA LYS A 194 8.87 -8.06 -8.37
C LYS A 194 9.90 -7.06 -7.84
N TYR A 195 9.46 -5.94 -7.30
CA TYR A 195 10.33 -4.93 -6.68
C TYR A 195 11.18 -5.53 -5.56
N PHE A 196 10.57 -6.30 -4.66
CA PHE A 196 11.27 -6.93 -3.53
C PHE A 196 12.18 -8.09 -3.93
N LEU A 197 11.95 -8.75 -5.06
CA LEU A 197 12.78 -9.88 -5.51
C LEU A 197 13.97 -9.50 -6.38
N GLY A 198 14.12 -8.30 -6.80
CA GLY A 198 15.20 -7.97 -7.72
C GLY A 198 15.00 -6.65 -8.44
N GLY A 199 14.24 -5.78 -7.85
CA GLY A 199 14.22 -4.39 -8.26
C GLY A 199 15.63 -3.79 -8.26
N ALA A 200 15.86 -2.80 -9.08
CA ALA A 200 17.13 -2.08 -9.21
C ALA A 200 17.42 -1.27 -7.94
N GLY A 201 17.87 -1.91 -6.92
CA GLY A 201 18.23 -1.37 -5.63
C GLY A 201 17.88 -2.40 -4.57
N SER A 202 18.87 -2.94 -3.92
CA SER A 202 18.72 -3.77 -2.74
C SER A 202 18.16 -2.92 -1.60
N THR A 203 16.90 -2.57 -1.66
CA THR A 203 16.22 -2.11 -0.46
C THR A 203 15.91 -3.35 0.33
N ASP A 204 16.63 -3.54 1.43
CA ASP A 204 16.22 -4.48 2.43
C ASP A 204 14.80 -4.11 2.83
N TYR A 205 13.93 -5.10 2.92
CA TYR A 205 12.57 -4.90 3.38
C TYR A 205 12.38 -5.61 4.70
N TYR A 206 11.61 -4.99 5.55
CA TYR A 206 11.24 -5.56 6.83
C TYR A 206 9.88 -6.25 6.67
N LEU A 207 9.90 -7.59 6.75
CA LEU A 207 8.68 -8.37 6.81
C LEU A 207 8.16 -8.39 8.23
N GLN A 208 7.11 -7.61 8.49
CA GLN A 208 6.44 -7.73 9.75
C GLN A 208 5.14 -8.51 9.62
N TYR A 209 5.06 -9.53 10.43
CA TYR A 209 3.89 -10.34 10.62
C TYR A 209 2.90 -9.61 11.53
N ILE A 210 2.02 -8.80 10.95
CA ILE A 210 1.03 -8.02 11.70
C ILE A 210 -0.28 -8.81 11.88
N PHE A 211 -0.43 -9.97 11.21
CA PHE A 211 -1.61 -10.80 11.30
C PHE A 211 -1.56 -11.77 12.48
N GLY A 212 -2.64 -11.82 13.23
CA GLY A 212 -2.99 -12.89 14.15
C GLY A 212 -2.91 -12.56 15.62
N GLN A 213 -2.18 -11.54 16.06
CA GLN A 213 -2.14 -11.19 17.48
C GLN A 213 -2.15 -9.70 17.81
N ARG A 214 -1.91 -8.78 16.88
CA ARG A 214 -1.72 -7.38 17.30
C ARG A 214 -2.52 -6.30 16.60
N CYS A 215 -2.92 -6.34 15.33
CA CYS A 215 -3.17 -5.04 14.75
C CYS A 215 -4.44 -4.79 13.96
N TYR A 216 -4.92 -5.65 13.09
CA TYR A 216 -6.10 -5.25 12.31
C TYR A 216 -6.92 -6.42 11.76
N LEU A 217 -8.18 -6.15 11.58
CA LEU A 217 -9.13 -7.01 10.88
C LEU A 217 -9.35 -6.43 9.48
N ILE A 218 -9.24 -7.26 8.47
CA ILE A 218 -9.59 -6.85 7.11
C ILE A 218 -11.08 -7.14 6.88
N LYS A 219 -11.88 -6.09 6.69
CA LYS A 219 -13.28 -6.21 6.27
C LYS A 219 -13.37 -6.19 4.75
N LYS A 220 -14.09 -7.13 4.17
CA LYS A 220 -14.43 -7.11 2.74
C LYS A 220 -15.80 -6.46 2.55
N VAL A 221 -15.87 -5.43 1.72
CA VAL A 221 -17.13 -4.86 1.24
C VAL A 221 -17.64 -5.77 0.12
N LYS A 222 -18.83 -6.33 0.29
CA LYS A 222 -19.52 -7.14 -0.74
C LYS A 222 -20.18 -6.25 -1.79
#